data_e039e36a1eee1e2024cf93f6888c2e9b
#
_entry.id   e039e36a1eee1e2024cf93f6888c2e9b
#
_cell.length_a   1.000
_cell.length_b   1.000
_cell.length_c   1.000
_cell.angle_alpha   90.00
_cell.angle_beta   90.00
_cell.angle_gamma   90.00
#
_symmetry.space_group_name_H-M   'P 1'
#
loop_
_entity.id
_entity.type
_entity.pdbx_description
1 polymer ?
#
loop_
_entity_poly.entity_id
_entity_poly.type
_entity_poly.pdbx_seq_one_letter_code
_entity_poly.pdbx_strand_id
1 'polypeptide(L)'
;VALLEGHKIGSGASGRNGGVLGTGQRKDQIELEEWLGIDDARKMWQIACDANQLVRDRISEFNIDCDLTDGELSLAHRERHQHSLWDYATHLEKNYDYTAKRIIDREEAADMLGVDTLYGGYLDSHAGHIHPLNLAIGLARAASNLGADIYEETLATGIQEHHEGVTVTTASGNVKSKFLLVACNGYLNGF
;
A
#
# COMPACT_ATOMS: atom_id res chain seq x y z
N VAL A 1 -17.61 -7.47 -15.19
CA VAL A 1 -16.15 -7.69 -15.04
C VAL A 1 -15.95 -9.08 -14.45
N ALA A 2 -15.03 -9.89 -15.02
CA ALA A 2 -14.62 -11.17 -14.42
C ALA A 2 -13.21 -11.04 -13.82
N LEU A 3 -13.02 -11.51 -12.60
CA LEU A 3 -11.74 -11.61 -11.93
C LEU A 3 -11.41 -13.10 -11.75
N LEU A 4 -10.27 -13.52 -12.25
CA LEU A 4 -9.77 -14.89 -12.10
C LEU A 4 -8.64 -14.88 -11.07
N GLU A 5 -8.80 -15.62 -10.00
CA GLU A 5 -7.81 -15.82 -8.94
C GLU A 5 -7.35 -17.29 -8.95
N GLY A 6 -6.04 -17.50 -9.10
CA GLY A 6 -5.48 -18.86 -9.18
C GLY A 6 -5.64 -19.69 -7.92
N HIS A 7 -5.80 -19.00 -6.77
CA HIS A 7 -5.96 -19.62 -5.45
C HIS A 7 -7.18 -19.05 -4.73
N LYS A 8 -7.01 -18.60 -3.49
CA LYS A 8 -8.02 -17.85 -2.71
C LYS A 8 -7.66 -16.37 -2.67
N ILE A 9 -8.66 -15.50 -2.63
CA ILE A 9 -8.46 -14.07 -2.46
C ILE A 9 -7.54 -13.81 -1.26
N GLY A 10 -6.49 -13.01 -1.50
CA GLY A 10 -5.53 -12.63 -0.47
C GLY A 10 -4.50 -13.72 -0.11
N SER A 11 -4.48 -14.87 -0.79
CA SER A 11 -3.50 -15.94 -0.52
C SER A 11 -2.06 -15.57 -0.90
N GLY A 12 -1.87 -14.58 -1.77
CA GLY A 12 -0.57 -14.05 -2.16
C GLY A 12 -0.11 -12.87 -1.28
N ALA A 13 0.70 -11.97 -1.85
CA ALA A 13 1.28 -10.82 -1.16
C ALA A 13 0.24 -9.87 -0.58
N SER A 14 -0.93 -9.72 -1.22
CA SER A 14 -2.00 -8.82 -0.76
C SER A 14 -2.52 -9.15 0.63
N GLY A 15 -2.56 -10.43 1.03
CA GLY A 15 -3.00 -10.84 2.36
C GLY A 15 -1.86 -11.25 3.30
N ARG A 16 -0.59 -11.19 2.87
CA ARG A 16 0.58 -11.69 3.61
C ARG A 16 1.67 -10.64 3.79
N ASN A 17 1.31 -9.39 3.85
CA ASN A 17 2.23 -8.29 4.15
C ASN A 17 2.07 -7.81 5.60
N GLY A 18 2.89 -6.84 6.01
CA GLY A 18 2.87 -6.29 7.37
C GLY A 18 1.72 -5.34 7.66
N GLY A 19 0.89 -5.02 6.66
CA GLY A 19 -0.28 -4.14 6.82
C GLY A 19 0.05 -2.66 7.03
N VAL A 20 1.29 -2.23 6.83
CA VAL A 20 1.66 -0.82 6.98
C VAL A 20 1.01 0.02 5.89
N LEU A 21 0.28 1.04 6.29
CA LEU A 21 -0.30 2.06 5.45
C LEU A 21 0.54 3.34 5.60
N GLY A 22 1.71 3.33 4.99
CA GLY A 22 2.68 4.40 5.11
C GLY A 22 2.38 5.59 4.21
N THR A 23 3.16 6.66 4.40
CA THR A 23 3.18 7.85 3.55
C THR A 23 4.49 7.93 2.77
N GLY A 24 4.46 8.49 1.57
CA GLY A 24 5.62 8.57 0.69
C GLY A 24 5.87 7.30 -0.11
N GLN A 25 7.00 7.27 -0.80
CA GLN A 25 7.43 6.17 -1.66
C GLN A 25 8.41 5.25 -0.90
N ARG A 26 8.84 4.16 -1.55
CA ARG A 26 9.86 3.24 -1.00
C ARG A 26 11.19 3.93 -0.71
N LYS A 27 11.56 4.90 -1.56
CA LYS A 27 12.70 5.78 -1.35
C LYS A 27 12.25 7.03 -0.60
N ASP A 28 13.12 7.57 0.25
CA ASP A 28 12.80 8.80 0.92
C ASP A 28 12.72 9.97 -0.08
N GLN A 29 12.08 11.04 0.34
CA GLN A 29 11.75 12.13 -0.55
C GLN A 29 12.98 12.92 -0.98
N ILE A 30 14.02 12.97 -0.16
CA ILE A 30 15.29 13.65 -0.47
C ILE A 30 16.03 12.89 -1.59
N GLU A 31 16.09 11.55 -1.51
CA GLU A 31 16.64 10.74 -2.60
C GLU A 31 15.85 10.92 -3.90
N LEU A 32 14.52 11.03 -3.84
CA LEU A 32 13.69 11.26 -5.04
C LEU A 32 13.94 12.65 -5.64
N GLU A 33 14.16 13.67 -4.83
CA GLU A 33 14.54 15.01 -5.30
C GLU A 33 15.87 14.99 -6.04
N GLU A 34 16.86 14.26 -5.52
CA GLU A 34 18.17 14.10 -6.16
C GLU A 34 18.05 13.39 -7.53
N TRP A 35 17.15 12.41 -7.65
CA TRP A 35 17.02 11.62 -8.89
C TRP A 35 16.13 12.28 -9.94
N LEU A 36 15.06 12.93 -9.54
CA LEU A 36 13.98 13.39 -10.42
C LEU A 36 13.90 14.93 -10.50
N GLY A 37 14.55 15.65 -9.57
CA GLY A 37 14.31 17.05 -9.33
C GLY A 37 13.06 17.30 -8.48
N ILE A 38 12.97 18.48 -7.87
CA ILE A 38 11.93 18.83 -6.87
C ILE A 38 10.51 18.76 -7.43
N ASP A 39 10.30 19.14 -8.68
CA ASP A 39 8.95 19.21 -9.25
C ASP A 39 8.34 17.83 -9.48
N ASP A 40 9.11 16.86 -9.99
CA ASP A 40 8.66 15.49 -10.19
C ASP A 40 8.63 14.72 -8.86
N ALA A 41 9.55 14.99 -7.95
CA ALA A 41 9.51 14.45 -6.60
C ALA A 41 8.23 14.87 -5.85
N ARG A 42 7.77 16.12 -6.00
CA ARG A 42 6.49 16.59 -5.45
C ARG A 42 5.29 15.85 -6.02
N LYS A 43 5.28 15.58 -7.32
CA LYS A 43 4.22 14.77 -7.95
C LYS A 43 4.18 13.34 -7.38
N MET A 44 5.36 12.73 -7.20
CA MET A 44 5.48 11.40 -6.59
C MET A 44 4.98 11.39 -5.14
N TRP A 45 5.27 12.45 -4.37
CA TRP A 45 4.77 12.63 -3.02
C TRP A 45 3.24 12.71 -3.00
N GLN A 46 2.67 13.56 -3.86
CA GLN A 46 1.21 13.73 -3.96
C GLN A 46 0.52 12.39 -4.31
N ILE A 47 1.06 11.65 -5.28
CA ILE A 47 0.54 10.32 -5.63
C ILE A 47 0.54 9.38 -4.43
N ALA A 48 1.59 9.41 -3.60
CA ALA A 48 1.66 8.55 -2.42
C ALA A 48 0.65 8.96 -1.33
N CYS A 49 0.46 10.26 -1.11
CA CYS A 49 -0.56 10.77 -0.19
C CYS A 49 -1.98 10.43 -0.67
N ASP A 50 -2.25 10.64 -1.96
CA ASP A 50 -3.53 10.30 -2.57
C ASP A 50 -3.83 8.79 -2.50
N ALA A 51 -2.80 7.95 -2.69
CA ALA A 51 -2.94 6.49 -2.58
C ALA A 51 -3.28 6.06 -1.15
N ASN A 52 -2.63 6.65 -0.13
CA ASN A 52 -2.97 6.39 1.27
C ASN A 52 -4.42 6.78 1.57
N GLN A 53 -4.81 8.00 1.16
CA GLN A 53 -6.19 8.48 1.36
C GLN A 53 -7.19 7.60 0.63
N LEU A 54 -6.91 7.19 -0.62
CA LEU A 54 -7.80 6.31 -1.39
C LEU A 54 -8.06 4.97 -0.67
N VAL A 55 -7.05 4.37 -0.03
CA VAL A 55 -7.25 3.14 0.76
C VAL A 55 -8.22 3.40 1.92
N ARG A 56 -8.06 4.51 2.65
CA ARG A 56 -8.93 4.91 3.75
C ARG A 56 -10.37 5.15 3.27
N ASP A 57 -10.51 5.85 2.16
CA ASP A 57 -11.81 6.12 1.54
C ASP A 57 -12.53 4.81 1.16
N ARG A 58 -11.82 3.83 0.58
CA ARG A 58 -12.38 2.52 0.25
C ARG A 58 -12.78 1.71 1.49
N ILE A 59 -11.96 1.75 2.55
CA ILE A 59 -12.31 1.13 3.83
C ILE A 59 -13.62 1.70 4.38
N SER A 60 -13.75 3.02 4.36
CA SER A 60 -14.95 3.72 4.83
C SER A 60 -16.16 3.49 3.92
N GLU A 61 -16.00 3.68 2.59
CA GLU A 61 -17.07 3.55 1.59
C GLU A 61 -17.72 2.16 1.63
N PHE A 62 -16.90 1.11 1.75
CA PHE A 62 -17.38 -0.28 1.72
C PHE A 62 -17.50 -0.90 3.11
N ASN A 63 -17.31 -0.11 4.17
CA ASN A 63 -17.37 -0.56 5.56
C ASN A 63 -16.55 -1.84 5.80
N ILE A 64 -15.25 -1.79 5.41
CA ILE A 64 -14.34 -2.92 5.52
C ILE A 64 -13.77 -2.99 6.93
N ASP A 65 -14.05 -4.08 7.63
CA ASP A 65 -13.50 -4.37 8.95
C ASP A 65 -12.08 -4.98 8.81
N CYS A 66 -11.08 -4.11 8.81
CA CYS A 66 -9.67 -4.47 8.63
C CYS A 66 -8.75 -3.87 9.70
N ASP A 67 -9.28 -3.57 10.88
CA ASP A 67 -8.50 -3.08 12.03
C ASP A 67 -7.65 -1.83 11.71
N LEU A 68 -8.18 -0.91 10.88
CA LEU A 68 -7.47 0.32 10.55
C LEU A 68 -7.15 1.10 11.83
N THR A 69 -5.87 1.30 12.08
CA THR A 69 -5.34 2.05 13.22
C THR A 69 -4.39 3.12 12.71
N ASP A 70 -4.61 4.35 13.16
CA ASP A 70 -3.80 5.50 12.77
C ASP A 70 -2.49 5.58 13.56
N GLY A 71 -1.49 6.15 12.92
CA GLY A 71 -0.18 6.43 13.48
C GLY A 71 0.88 5.38 13.14
N GLU A 72 2.04 5.89 12.76
CA GLU A 72 3.26 5.12 12.59
C GLU A 72 4.40 5.82 13.31
N LEU A 73 5.09 5.08 14.19
CA LEU A 73 6.19 5.61 14.96
C LEU A 73 7.52 5.12 14.36
N SER A 74 8.33 6.05 13.86
CA SER A 74 9.66 5.79 13.34
C SER A 74 10.71 6.30 14.32
N LEU A 75 11.45 5.41 14.96
CA LEU A 75 12.43 5.73 16.00
C LEU A 75 13.83 5.21 15.67
N ALA A 76 14.83 5.96 16.08
CA ALA A 76 16.22 5.57 15.95
C ALA A 76 16.60 4.53 17.01
N HIS A 77 17.22 3.43 16.58
CA HIS A 77 17.83 2.44 17.51
C HIS A 77 19.26 2.80 17.93
N ARG A 78 19.81 3.89 17.39
CA ARG A 78 21.10 4.48 17.77
C ARG A 78 20.98 6.00 17.75
N GLU A 79 21.57 6.65 18.75
CA GLU A 79 21.52 8.11 18.91
C GLU A 79 21.91 8.88 17.64
N ARG A 80 22.96 8.45 16.95
CA ARG A 80 23.44 9.10 15.72
C ARG A 80 22.41 9.14 14.57
N HIS A 81 21.38 8.31 14.60
CA HIS A 81 20.34 8.27 13.56
C HIS A 81 19.12 9.12 13.89
N GLN A 82 19.02 9.61 15.12
CA GLN A 82 17.90 10.44 15.56
C GLN A 82 17.79 11.73 14.74
N HIS A 83 18.90 12.42 14.55
CA HIS A 83 18.90 13.68 13.83
C HIS A 83 18.47 13.54 12.37
N SER A 84 18.83 12.45 11.69
CA SER A 84 18.40 12.22 10.31
C SER A 84 16.87 12.03 10.20
N LEU A 85 16.22 11.42 11.18
CA LEU A 85 14.76 11.30 11.23
C LEU A 85 14.09 12.65 11.48
N TRP A 86 14.65 13.46 12.36
CA TRP A 86 14.15 14.82 12.63
C TRP A 86 14.32 15.76 11.43
N ASP A 87 15.49 15.69 10.78
CA ASP A 87 15.79 16.48 9.59
C ASP A 87 14.81 16.11 8.46
N TYR A 88 14.52 14.82 8.30
CA TYR A 88 13.55 14.35 7.31
C TYR A 88 12.13 14.84 7.59
N ALA A 89 11.65 14.76 8.83
CA ALA A 89 10.35 15.30 9.22
C ALA A 89 10.26 16.82 8.96
N THR A 90 11.31 17.56 9.35
CA THR A 90 11.43 19.00 9.11
C THR A 90 11.48 19.35 7.62
N HIS A 91 12.20 18.54 6.83
CA HIS A 91 12.27 18.69 5.37
C HIS A 91 10.88 18.58 4.72
N LEU A 92 10.11 17.57 5.10
CA LEU A 92 8.75 17.37 4.58
C LEU A 92 7.80 18.51 4.99
N GLU A 93 7.88 18.98 6.22
CA GLU A 93 7.11 20.14 6.67
C GLU A 93 7.40 21.37 5.81
N LYS A 94 8.68 21.70 5.62
CA LYS A 94 9.10 22.92 4.92
C LYS A 94 8.88 22.91 3.40
N ASN A 95 9.09 21.74 2.75
CA ASN A 95 9.11 21.66 1.30
C ASN A 95 7.85 21.05 0.69
N TYR A 96 7.01 20.39 1.52
CA TYR A 96 5.80 19.67 1.09
C TYR A 96 4.56 20.05 1.90
N ASP A 97 4.66 21.01 2.82
CA ASP A 97 3.57 21.40 3.76
C ASP A 97 3.02 20.18 4.54
N TYR A 98 3.86 19.15 4.75
CA TYR A 98 3.44 17.92 5.40
C TYR A 98 3.72 17.96 6.90
N THR A 99 2.71 18.33 7.67
CA THR A 99 2.79 18.54 9.12
C THR A 99 2.43 17.30 9.95
N ALA A 100 2.05 16.20 9.30
CA ALA A 100 1.61 15.00 9.99
C ALA A 100 2.75 14.20 10.67
N LYS A 101 4.02 14.45 10.29
CA LYS A 101 5.20 13.88 10.94
C LYS A 101 5.65 14.80 12.09
N ARG A 102 5.21 14.48 13.29
CA ARG A 102 5.61 15.20 14.51
C ARG A 102 6.89 14.60 15.09
N ILE A 103 7.86 15.45 15.40
CA ILE A 103 9.11 15.06 16.05
C ILE A 103 8.81 14.51 17.45
N ILE A 104 9.47 13.40 17.77
CA ILE A 104 9.41 12.67 19.06
C ILE A 104 10.82 12.63 19.63
N ASP A 105 10.99 13.05 20.87
CA ASP A 105 12.26 12.87 21.59
C ASP A 105 12.35 11.50 22.27
N ARG A 106 13.47 11.23 22.95
CA ARG A 106 13.71 9.95 23.60
C ARG A 106 12.77 9.70 24.80
N GLU A 107 12.48 10.72 25.57
CA GLU A 107 11.65 10.63 26.77
C GLU A 107 10.21 10.30 26.37
N GLU A 108 9.67 11.04 25.42
CA GLU A 108 8.33 10.78 24.86
C GLU A 108 8.25 9.38 24.21
N ALA A 109 9.28 8.95 23.46
CA ALA A 109 9.32 7.62 22.87
C ALA A 109 9.29 6.51 23.96
N ALA A 110 10.02 6.71 25.05
CA ALA A 110 10.04 5.78 26.17
C ALA A 110 8.67 5.70 26.86
N ASP A 111 8.02 6.83 27.07
CA ASP A 111 6.68 6.88 27.67
C ASP A 111 5.62 6.21 26.77
N MET A 112 5.70 6.40 25.46
CA MET A 112 4.76 5.78 24.50
C MET A 112 4.91 4.26 24.42
N LEU A 113 6.14 3.74 24.51
CA LEU A 113 6.43 2.33 24.27
C LEU A 113 6.67 1.50 25.55
N GLY A 114 6.89 2.16 26.68
CA GLY A 114 7.26 1.50 27.93
C GLY A 114 8.68 0.90 27.90
N VAL A 115 9.55 1.37 26.99
CA VAL A 115 10.95 0.94 26.86
C VAL A 115 11.87 2.14 26.58
N ASP A 116 13.06 2.14 27.15
CA ASP A 116 14.06 3.23 27.07
C ASP A 116 15.25 2.93 26.14
N THR A 117 15.16 1.86 25.37
CA THR A 117 16.24 1.38 24.50
C THR A 117 16.30 2.07 23.14
N LEU A 118 15.28 2.87 22.82
CA LEU A 118 15.18 3.62 21.56
C LEU A 118 15.46 5.10 21.78
N TYR A 119 15.83 5.76 20.72
CA TYR A 119 16.06 7.21 20.70
C TYR A 119 14.89 7.91 20.00
N GLY A 120 14.95 9.24 19.85
CA GLY A 120 13.91 10.01 19.20
C GLY A 120 13.74 9.70 17.70
N GLY A 121 12.71 10.26 17.11
CA GLY A 121 12.33 10.12 15.73
C GLY A 121 11.10 10.95 15.39
N TYR A 122 10.09 10.36 14.76
CA TYR A 122 8.82 11.03 14.50
C TYR A 122 7.63 10.08 14.59
N LEU A 123 6.48 10.64 14.92
CA LEU A 123 5.16 10.03 14.78
C LEU A 123 4.48 10.61 13.54
N ASP A 124 4.11 9.76 12.59
CA ASP A 124 3.31 10.14 11.42
C ASP A 124 1.84 9.80 11.65
N SER A 125 1.01 10.81 11.86
CA SER A 125 -0.42 10.64 12.17
C SER A 125 -1.27 10.28 10.93
N HIS A 126 -0.78 10.51 9.72
CA HIS A 126 -1.45 10.09 8.48
C HIS A 126 -1.07 8.68 8.03
N ALA A 127 0.02 8.14 8.52
CA ALA A 127 0.33 6.72 8.38
C ALA A 127 -0.54 5.88 9.31
N GLY A 128 -0.44 4.56 9.19
CA GLY A 128 -1.18 3.64 10.04
C GLY A 128 -0.92 2.20 9.69
N HIS A 129 -1.75 1.31 10.19
CA HIS A 129 -1.72 -0.10 9.81
C HIS A 129 -3.12 -0.70 9.73
N ILE A 130 -3.20 -1.80 9.02
CA ILE A 130 -4.43 -2.55 8.75
C ILE A 130 -4.18 -4.05 8.87
N HIS A 131 -5.23 -4.83 8.96
CA HIS A 131 -5.16 -6.28 8.73
C HIS A 131 -5.26 -6.55 7.22
N PRO A 132 -4.14 -6.89 6.53
CA PRO A 132 -4.09 -6.89 5.06
C PRO A 132 -5.00 -7.92 4.41
N LEU A 133 -5.17 -9.10 5.03
CA LEU A 133 -6.09 -10.12 4.51
C LEU A 133 -7.54 -9.66 4.61
N ASN A 134 -7.92 -9.02 5.71
CA ASN A 134 -9.27 -8.48 5.88
C ASN A 134 -9.56 -7.38 4.84
N LEU A 135 -8.58 -6.50 4.57
CA LEU A 135 -8.71 -5.52 3.50
C LEU A 135 -8.92 -6.21 2.14
N ALA A 136 -8.10 -7.20 1.78
CA ALA A 136 -8.22 -7.91 0.51
C ALA A 136 -9.58 -8.60 0.34
N ILE A 137 -10.06 -9.29 1.38
CA ILE A 137 -11.38 -9.93 1.39
C ILE A 137 -12.52 -8.89 1.33
N GLY A 138 -12.37 -7.78 2.07
CA GLY A 138 -13.34 -6.68 2.05
C GLY A 138 -13.49 -6.04 0.68
N LEU A 139 -12.37 -5.77 0.01
CA LEU A 139 -12.37 -5.25 -1.36
C LEU A 139 -12.97 -6.23 -2.37
N ALA A 140 -12.71 -7.54 -2.22
CA ALA A 140 -13.31 -8.56 -3.08
C ALA A 140 -14.84 -8.62 -2.89
N ARG A 141 -15.33 -8.54 -1.66
CA ARG A 141 -16.78 -8.46 -1.37
C ARG A 141 -17.39 -7.19 -1.98
N ALA A 142 -16.73 -6.05 -1.86
CA ALA A 142 -17.17 -4.80 -2.46
C ALA A 142 -17.26 -4.91 -3.98
N ALA A 143 -16.23 -5.46 -4.64
CA ALA A 143 -16.23 -5.69 -6.08
C ALA A 143 -17.37 -6.61 -6.53
N SER A 144 -17.62 -7.70 -5.81
CA SER A 144 -18.73 -8.62 -6.09
C SER A 144 -20.08 -7.94 -5.93
N ASN A 145 -20.28 -7.12 -4.89
CA ASN A 145 -21.51 -6.36 -4.67
C ASN A 145 -21.75 -5.31 -5.79
N LEU A 146 -20.68 -4.82 -6.40
CA LEU A 146 -20.73 -3.91 -7.56
C LEU A 146 -20.87 -4.66 -8.90
N GLY A 147 -21.08 -5.98 -8.89
CA GLY A 147 -21.35 -6.79 -10.07
C GLY A 147 -20.12 -7.38 -10.76
N ALA A 148 -18.99 -7.49 -10.06
CA ALA A 148 -17.87 -8.29 -10.55
C ALA A 148 -18.08 -9.78 -10.22
N ASP A 149 -17.87 -10.65 -11.21
CA ASP A 149 -17.83 -12.09 -11.03
C ASP A 149 -16.42 -12.51 -10.59
N ILE A 150 -16.28 -13.10 -9.42
CA ILE A 150 -14.98 -13.54 -8.88
C ILE A 150 -14.91 -15.06 -8.90
N TYR A 151 -13.90 -15.58 -9.56
CA TYR A 151 -13.64 -17.01 -9.70
C TYR A 151 -12.33 -17.37 -8.99
N GLU A 152 -12.42 -17.92 -7.81
CA GLU A 152 -11.28 -18.47 -7.06
C GLU A 152 -10.89 -19.85 -7.59
N GLU A 153 -9.66 -20.29 -7.26
CA GLU A 153 -9.10 -21.58 -7.70
C GLU A 153 -9.16 -21.77 -9.23
N THR A 154 -9.09 -20.63 -9.94
CA THR A 154 -9.25 -20.54 -11.40
C THR A 154 -7.98 -19.96 -12.01
N LEU A 155 -6.94 -20.78 -12.08
CA LEU A 155 -5.65 -20.41 -12.66
C LEU A 155 -5.79 -20.18 -14.16
N ALA A 156 -5.38 -19.02 -14.64
CA ALA A 156 -5.22 -18.76 -16.07
C ALA A 156 -4.01 -19.57 -16.59
N THR A 157 -4.20 -20.33 -17.68
CA THR A 157 -3.19 -21.22 -18.28
C THR A 157 -2.77 -20.78 -19.68
N GLY A 158 -3.43 -19.78 -20.24
CA GLY A 158 -3.09 -19.21 -21.53
C GLY A 158 -3.83 -17.91 -21.80
N ILE A 159 -3.20 -17.06 -22.60
CA ILE A 159 -3.75 -15.79 -23.07
C ILE A 159 -3.59 -15.76 -24.58
N GLN A 160 -4.65 -15.45 -25.29
CA GLN A 160 -4.63 -15.30 -26.75
C GLN A 160 -5.29 -13.98 -27.12
N GLU A 161 -4.53 -13.10 -27.75
CA GLU A 161 -5.02 -11.85 -28.30
C GLU A 161 -5.67 -12.05 -29.68
N HIS A 162 -6.73 -11.32 -29.94
CA HIS A 162 -7.47 -11.29 -31.20
C HIS A 162 -7.75 -9.83 -31.60
N HIS A 163 -8.15 -9.64 -32.85
CA HIS A 163 -8.51 -8.30 -33.35
C HIS A 163 -9.60 -7.61 -32.51
N GLU A 164 -10.53 -8.37 -31.94
CA GLU A 164 -11.69 -7.85 -31.21
C GLU A 164 -11.57 -7.96 -29.68
N GLY A 165 -10.43 -8.44 -29.14
CA GLY A 165 -10.23 -8.60 -27.72
C GLY A 165 -9.27 -9.73 -27.35
N VAL A 166 -9.49 -10.33 -26.20
CA VAL A 166 -8.61 -11.33 -25.60
C VAL A 166 -9.41 -12.53 -25.10
N THR A 167 -8.85 -13.72 -25.25
CA THR A 167 -9.35 -14.96 -24.64
C THR A 167 -8.36 -15.43 -23.59
N VAL A 168 -8.84 -15.63 -22.37
CA VAL A 168 -8.09 -16.24 -21.27
C VAL A 168 -8.57 -17.68 -21.09
N THR A 169 -7.65 -18.63 -21.12
CA THR A 169 -7.93 -20.07 -20.95
C THR A 169 -7.68 -20.47 -19.50
N THR A 170 -8.57 -21.30 -18.98
CA THR A 170 -8.44 -21.95 -17.66
C THR A 170 -8.78 -23.43 -17.78
N ALA A 171 -8.53 -24.23 -16.74
CA ALA A 171 -8.91 -25.64 -16.72
C ALA A 171 -10.43 -25.85 -16.82
N SER A 172 -11.25 -24.86 -16.39
CA SER A 172 -12.71 -24.94 -16.34
C SER A 172 -13.41 -24.31 -17.55
N GLY A 173 -12.65 -23.65 -18.44
CA GLY A 173 -13.21 -22.99 -19.61
C GLY A 173 -12.45 -21.73 -20.02
N ASN A 174 -13.06 -20.94 -20.89
CA ASN A 174 -12.45 -19.75 -21.46
C ASN A 174 -13.26 -18.49 -21.10
N VAL A 175 -12.57 -17.41 -20.80
CA VAL A 175 -13.15 -16.08 -20.62
C VAL A 175 -12.75 -15.20 -21.80
N LYS A 176 -13.74 -14.59 -22.46
CA LYS A 176 -13.54 -13.63 -23.57
C LYS A 176 -13.88 -12.22 -23.11
N SER A 177 -13.01 -11.28 -23.40
CA SER A 177 -13.20 -9.86 -23.03
C SER A 177 -12.56 -8.93 -24.07
N LYS A 178 -12.94 -7.66 -24.06
CA LYS A 178 -12.29 -6.63 -24.90
C LYS A 178 -10.91 -6.25 -24.36
N PHE A 179 -10.73 -6.28 -23.03
CA PHE A 179 -9.50 -5.89 -22.36
C PHE A 179 -9.14 -6.92 -21.29
N LEU A 180 -7.85 -7.09 -21.05
CA LEU A 180 -7.30 -7.89 -19.98
C LEU A 180 -6.37 -7.03 -19.14
N LEU A 181 -6.57 -7.04 -17.82
CA LEU A 181 -5.62 -6.52 -16.86
C LEU A 181 -4.91 -7.69 -16.18
N VAL A 182 -3.60 -7.79 -16.39
CA VAL A 182 -2.74 -8.76 -15.70
C VAL A 182 -2.26 -8.16 -14.39
N ALA A 183 -2.83 -8.60 -13.27
CA ALA A 183 -2.56 -8.07 -11.93
C ALA A 183 -1.89 -9.11 -11.01
N CYS A 184 -1.02 -9.97 -11.58
CA CYS A 184 -0.46 -11.15 -10.91
C CYS A 184 0.82 -10.85 -10.11
N ASN A 185 1.27 -9.58 -10.05
CA ASN A 185 2.53 -9.18 -9.42
C ASN A 185 3.69 -10.07 -9.92
N GLY A 186 4.60 -10.49 -9.03
CA GLY A 186 5.70 -11.42 -9.32
C GLY A 186 5.32 -12.90 -9.42
N TYR A 187 4.01 -13.22 -9.36
CA TYR A 187 3.52 -14.61 -9.44
C TYR A 187 3.20 -15.06 -10.88
N LEU A 188 3.48 -14.23 -11.88
CA LEU A 188 3.25 -14.56 -13.29
C LEU A 188 4.26 -15.62 -13.75
N ASN A 189 3.79 -16.85 -13.98
CA ASN A 189 4.61 -17.95 -14.46
C ASN A 189 4.09 -18.42 -15.83
N GLY A 190 4.94 -18.32 -16.87
CA GLY A 190 4.77 -19.12 -18.08
C GLY A 190 3.65 -18.69 -19.04
N PHE A 191 3.38 -17.41 -19.21
CA PHE A 191 2.57 -16.89 -20.32
C PHE A 191 3.42 -16.47 -21.49
#